data_1a2f2138db82cec79f93682b1d8fd480
#
_entry.id   1a2f2138db82cec79f93682b1d8fd480
#
_cell.length_a   1.000
_cell.length_b   1.000
_cell.length_c   1.000
_cell.angle_alpha   90.00
_cell.angle_beta   90.00
_cell.angle_gamma   90.00
#
_symmetry.space_group_name_H-M   'P 1'
#
loop_
_entity.id
_entity.type
_entity.pdbx_description
1 polymer ?
#
loop_
_entity_poly.entity_id
_entity_poly.type
_entity_poly.pdbx_seq_one_letter_code
_entity_poly.pdbx_strand_id
1 'polypeptide(L)'
;AIIDTGADTDHPSLSGAAYSYAVKGLGITPVTSADYADKLEKLNAFKKNGDLKASDLYVSAKIPFGFNYIDADLDVTHDNDTEGDHGSHVTGIAAGNRYIEQADGSFAPALDTALTQGVAPDAQVYTMKVFGKGGGAYDSDYMAAIEDAMILGCDSANLSLGSGNPGMSRQSDAKYQAILEAVVNSGMVVAMS
;
A
#
# COMPACT_ATOMS: atom_id res chain seq x y z
N ALA A 1 4.04 -2.24 2.47
CA ALA A 1 2.61 -2.23 2.13
C ALA A 1 1.83 -1.38 3.12
N ILE A 2 0.82 -0.67 2.64
CA ILE A 2 -0.19 0.00 3.46
C ILE A 2 -1.53 -0.68 3.17
N ILE A 3 -2.05 -1.39 4.17
CA ILE A 3 -3.30 -2.15 4.09
C ILE A 3 -4.36 -1.37 4.87
N ASP A 4 -5.18 -0.60 4.15
CA ASP A 4 -6.04 0.44 4.74
C ASP A 4 -7.24 0.78 3.83
N THR A 5 -7.80 1.99 3.98
CA THR A 5 -8.93 2.50 3.19
C THR A 5 -8.57 2.89 1.75
N GLY A 6 -7.34 2.74 1.33
CA GLY A 6 -6.81 3.23 0.05
C GLY A 6 -5.95 4.47 0.22
N ALA A 7 -5.60 5.14 -0.87
CA ALA A 7 -4.79 6.35 -0.85
C ALA A 7 -5.17 7.30 -1.99
N ASP A 8 -5.04 8.59 -1.74
CA ASP A 8 -5.08 9.64 -2.76
C ASP A 8 -3.78 9.58 -3.59
N THR A 9 -3.81 8.77 -4.65
CA THR A 9 -2.61 8.40 -5.42
C THR A 9 -2.04 9.53 -6.26
N ASP A 10 -2.80 10.60 -6.50
CA ASP A 10 -2.39 11.81 -7.22
C ASP A 10 -2.02 12.97 -6.27
N HIS A 11 -2.07 12.73 -4.95
CA HIS A 11 -1.60 13.72 -3.99
C HIS A 11 -0.11 14.06 -4.22
N PRO A 12 0.28 15.35 -4.18
CA PRO A 12 1.66 15.78 -4.44
C PRO A 12 2.73 15.07 -3.61
N SER A 13 2.41 14.70 -2.36
CA SER A 13 3.31 13.93 -1.49
C SER A 13 3.51 12.48 -1.93
N LEU A 14 2.75 11.99 -2.91
CA LEU A 14 2.85 10.62 -3.46
C LEU A 14 3.23 10.63 -4.95
N SER A 15 3.63 11.79 -5.50
CA SER A 15 4.06 11.94 -6.89
C SER A 15 5.18 10.96 -7.26
N GLY A 16 4.93 10.15 -8.29
CA GLY A 16 5.94 9.24 -8.85
C GLY A 16 7.14 9.98 -9.47
N ALA A 17 6.92 11.19 -9.99
CA ALA A 17 7.99 12.04 -10.54
C ALA A 17 8.91 12.55 -9.43
N ALA A 18 8.35 13.08 -8.35
CA ALA A 18 9.11 13.55 -7.20
C ALA A 18 9.88 12.41 -6.51
N TYR A 19 9.28 11.24 -6.40
CA TYR A 19 9.95 10.03 -5.92
C TYR A 19 11.14 9.65 -6.82
N SER A 20 10.90 9.57 -8.14
CA SER A 20 11.95 9.21 -9.11
C SER A 20 13.13 10.20 -9.07
N TYR A 21 12.85 11.49 -8.89
CA TYR A 21 13.86 12.51 -8.70
C TYR A 21 14.72 12.24 -7.45
N ALA A 22 14.07 11.95 -6.31
CA ALA A 22 14.75 11.67 -5.04
C ALA A 22 15.67 10.46 -5.14
N VAL A 23 15.15 9.30 -5.61
CA VAL A 23 15.90 8.04 -5.60
C VAL A 23 16.99 7.96 -6.65
N LYS A 24 16.87 8.73 -7.75
CA LYS A 24 17.93 8.86 -8.75
C LYS A 24 19.23 9.38 -8.12
N GLY A 25 19.11 10.36 -7.21
CA GLY A 25 20.25 10.88 -6.47
C GLY A 25 20.89 9.88 -5.49
N LEU A 26 20.14 8.86 -5.10
CA LEU A 26 20.57 7.80 -4.18
C LEU A 26 21.07 6.53 -4.88
N GLY A 27 20.97 6.46 -6.21
CA GLY A 27 21.34 5.27 -6.98
C GLY A 27 20.40 4.08 -6.74
N ILE A 28 19.17 4.31 -6.28
CA ILE A 28 18.16 3.29 -6.06
C ILE A 28 17.42 3.02 -7.37
N THR A 29 17.24 1.74 -7.69
CA THR A 29 16.38 1.30 -8.80
C THR A 29 15.00 0.97 -8.26
N PRO A 30 13.95 1.73 -8.65
CA PRO A 30 12.59 1.45 -8.20
C PRO A 30 12.07 0.12 -8.75
N VAL A 31 11.26 -0.57 -7.96
CA VAL A 31 10.46 -1.72 -8.40
C VAL A 31 9.40 -1.25 -9.40
N THR A 32 9.17 -2.07 -10.42
CA THR A 32 8.18 -1.85 -11.47
C THR A 32 7.27 -3.06 -11.61
N SER A 33 6.23 -2.97 -12.45
CA SER A 33 5.36 -4.13 -12.73
C SER A 33 6.10 -5.32 -13.34
N ALA A 34 7.25 -5.11 -13.99
CA ALA A 34 8.05 -6.19 -14.56
C ALA A 34 8.67 -7.10 -13.47
N ASP A 35 8.93 -6.55 -12.29
CA ASP A 35 9.60 -7.25 -11.18
C ASP A 35 8.70 -8.26 -10.46
N TYR A 36 7.39 -8.22 -10.73
CA TYR A 36 6.43 -9.17 -10.18
C TYR A 36 5.50 -9.81 -11.23
N ALA A 37 5.76 -9.60 -12.52
CA ALA A 37 4.93 -10.14 -13.59
C ALA A 37 4.88 -11.68 -13.57
N ASP A 38 5.97 -12.34 -13.21
CA ASP A 38 6.07 -13.80 -13.05
C ASP A 38 5.35 -14.34 -11.80
N LYS A 39 5.00 -13.47 -10.87
CA LYS A 39 4.29 -13.79 -9.63
C LYS A 39 2.78 -13.52 -9.73
N LEU A 40 2.31 -12.86 -10.80
CA LEU A 40 0.94 -12.35 -10.94
C LEU A 40 -0.13 -13.40 -10.61
N GLU A 41 -0.03 -14.59 -11.21
CA GLU A 41 -1.02 -15.66 -11.02
C GLU A 41 -1.06 -16.23 -9.58
N LYS A 42 -0.03 -15.95 -8.78
CA LYS A 42 0.01 -16.33 -7.36
C LYS A 42 -0.72 -15.35 -6.46
N LEU A 43 -0.85 -14.09 -6.91
CA LEU A 43 -1.47 -13.04 -6.13
C LEU A 43 -2.96 -13.28 -5.92
N ASN A 44 -3.44 -12.97 -4.74
CA ASN A 44 -4.86 -12.97 -4.42
C ASN A 44 -5.61 -11.88 -5.20
N ALA A 45 -4.97 -10.76 -5.51
CA ALA A 45 -5.49 -9.75 -6.42
C ALA A 45 -5.90 -10.37 -7.77
N PHE A 46 -5.02 -11.17 -8.38
CA PHE A 46 -5.31 -11.87 -9.63
C PHE A 46 -6.40 -12.95 -9.46
N LYS A 47 -6.40 -13.68 -8.34
CA LYS A 47 -7.45 -14.68 -8.06
C LYS A 47 -8.83 -14.06 -7.87
N LYS A 48 -8.89 -12.81 -7.38
CA LYS A 48 -10.14 -12.03 -7.26
C LYS A 48 -10.61 -11.44 -8.59
N ASN A 49 -9.66 -11.06 -9.45
CA ASN A 49 -9.92 -10.49 -10.78
C ASN A 49 -8.94 -11.08 -11.79
N GLY A 50 -9.35 -12.15 -12.48
CA GLY A 50 -8.50 -12.97 -13.35
C GLY A 50 -8.10 -12.33 -14.68
N ASP A 51 -8.60 -11.14 -15.01
CA ASP A 51 -8.30 -10.44 -16.27
C ASP A 51 -7.13 -9.44 -16.12
N LEU A 52 -6.55 -9.32 -14.92
CA LEU A 52 -5.48 -8.37 -14.61
C LEU A 52 -4.16 -8.72 -15.30
N LYS A 53 -3.44 -7.69 -15.70
CA LYS A 53 -2.03 -7.73 -16.06
C LYS A 53 -1.21 -7.06 -14.95
N ALA A 54 0.05 -7.41 -14.83
CA ALA A 54 0.95 -6.76 -13.87
C ALA A 54 1.01 -5.23 -14.07
N SER A 55 0.93 -4.76 -15.33
CA SER A 55 0.89 -3.35 -15.66
C SER A 55 -0.34 -2.61 -15.14
N ASP A 56 -1.46 -3.31 -14.96
CA ASP A 56 -2.72 -2.69 -14.51
C ASP A 56 -2.67 -2.37 -13.01
N LEU A 57 -1.87 -3.14 -12.27
CA LEU A 57 -1.62 -2.95 -10.84
C LEU A 57 -0.59 -1.85 -10.55
N TYR A 58 0.14 -1.37 -11.57
CA TYR A 58 1.16 -0.35 -11.42
C TYR A 58 0.56 1.05 -11.51
N VAL A 59 0.56 1.78 -10.41
CA VAL A 59 0.02 3.14 -10.33
C VAL A 59 1.07 4.18 -10.72
N SER A 60 2.25 4.12 -10.08
CA SER A 60 3.34 5.07 -10.33
C SER A 60 4.69 4.52 -9.83
N ALA A 61 5.78 5.25 -10.06
CA ALA A 61 7.08 4.89 -9.49
C ALA A 61 7.07 4.90 -7.95
N LYS A 62 6.25 5.74 -7.32
CA LYS A 62 6.05 5.76 -5.85
C LYS A 62 5.17 4.62 -5.38
N ILE A 63 4.16 4.29 -6.17
CA ILE A 63 3.15 3.27 -5.86
C ILE A 63 3.22 2.19 -6.95
N PRO A 64 4.18 1.25 -6.86
CA PRO A 64 4.36 0.23 -7.90
C PRO A 64 3.28 -0.86 -7.89
N PHE A 65 2.39 -0.87 -6.90
CA PHE A 65 1.28 -1.80 -6.82
C PHE A 65 0.08 -1.14 -6.11
N GLY A 66 -1.09 -1.26 -6.71
CA GLY A 66 -2.36 -0.86 -6.14
C GLY A 66 -3.47 -1.85 -6.49
N PHE A 67 -4.23 -2.29 -5.48
CA PHE A 67 -5.40 -3.14 -5.68
C PHE A 67 -6.43 -2.98 -4.57
N ASN A 68 -7.71 -2.99 -4.94
CA ASN A 68 -8.86 -2.97 -4.05
C ASN A 68 -9.35 -4.39 -3.82
N TYR A 69 -9.02 -4.96 -2.66
CA TYR A 69 -9.31 -6.36 -2.33
C TYR A 69 -10.78 -6.62 -2.03
N ILE A 70 -11.50 -5.62 -1.54
CA ILE A 70 -12.90 -5.78 -1.17
C ILE A 70 -13.83 -5.73 -2.38
N ASP A 71 -13.60 -4.80 -3.31
CA ASP A 71 -14.43 -4.65 -4.51
C ASP A 71 -13.84 -5.40 -5.73
N ALA A 72 -12.63 -5.97 -5.58
CA ALA A 72 -11.91 -6.73 -6.60
C ALA A 72 -11.64 -5.92 -7.88
N ASP A 73 -11.25 -4.66 -7.73
CA ASP A 73 -10.97 -3.73 -8.83
C ASP A 73 -9.67 -2.92 -8.62
N LEU A 74 -9.44 -1.93 -9.46
CA LEU A 74 -8.24 -1.10 -9.47
C LEU A 74 -8.45 0.27 -8.80
N ASP A 75 -9.65 0.55 -8.28
CA ASP A 75 -9.93 1.80 -7.58
C ASP A 75 -9.38 1.71 -6.14
N VAL A 76 -8.17 2.21 -5.97
CA VAL A 76 -7.49 2.29 -4.67
C VAL A 76 -7.64 3.65 -4.02
N THR A 77 -8.49 4.53 -4.57
CA THR A 77 -8.80 5.83 -3.96
C THR A 77 -9.86 5.68 -2.88
N HIS A 78 -10.05 6.73 -2.08
CA HIS A 78 -11.10 6.80 -1.08
C HIS A 78 -12.29 7.67 -1.53
N ASP A 79 -12.30 8.07 -2.79
CA ASP A 79 -13.31 8.95 -3.35
C ASP A 79 -14.70 8.30 -3.24
N ASN A 80 -15.63 9.01 -2.61
CA ASN A 80 -16.97 8.53 -2.31
C ASN A 80 -17.10 7.38 -1.32
N ASP A 81 -16.03 7.05 -0.60
CA ASP A 81 -16.06 6.05 0.47
C ASP A 81 -16.46 6.67 1.82
N THR A 82 -17.11 5.89 2.68
CA THR A 82 -17.51 6.37 4.02
C THR A 82 -16.34 6.43 5.00
N GLU A 83 -15.27 5.67 4.78
CA GLU A 83 -14.07 5.63 5.63
C GLU A 83 -13.10 6.79 5.35
N GLY A 84 -13.34 7.56 4.29
CA GLY A 84 -12.61 8.78 3.98
C GLY A 84 -11.12 8.56 3.74
N ASP A 85 -10.32 9.56 4.10
CA ASP A 85 -8.91 9.72 3.75
C ASP A 85 -7.91 9.06 4.72
N HIS A 86 -8.35 8.18 5.61
CA HIS A 86 -7.52 7.56 6.64
C HIS A 86 -6.25 6.91 6.05
N GLY A 87 -6.37 6.07 5.03
CA GLY A 87 -5.24 5.41 4.38
C GLY A 87 -4.30 6.38 3.66
N SER A 88 -4.82 7.49 3.11
CA SER A 88 -4.01 8.58 2.55
C SER A 88 -3.15 9.23 3.63
N HIS A 89 -3.73 9.50 4.80
CA HIS A 89 -3.02 10.06 5.95
C HIS A 89 -1.94 9.09 6.46
N VAL A 90 -2.28 7.81 6.63
CA VAL A 90 -1.33 6.77 7.03
C VAL A 90 -0.17 6.65 6.04
N THR A 91 -0.47 6.63 4.73
CA THR A 91 0.53 6.57 3.67
C THR A 91 1.45 7.77 3.69
N GLY A 92 0.90 8.98 3.88
CA GLY A 92 1.66 10.22 3.99
C GLY A 92 2.62 10.22 5.18
N ILE A 93 2.18 9.76 6.36
CA ILE A 93 3.02 9.64 7.56
C ILE A 93 4.12 8.60 7.35
N ALA A 94 3.79 7.45 6.77
CA ALA A 94 4.76 6.39 6.55
C ALA A 94 5.81 6.76 5.51
N ALA A 95 5.39 7.28 4.36
CA ALA A 95 6.24 7.35 3.18
C ALA A 95 6.03 8.59 2.29
N GLY A 96 5.39 9.65 2.75
CA GLY A 96 5.25 10.88 1.97
C GLY A 96 6.61 11.37 1.43
N ASN A 97 6.63 11.78 0.18
CA ASN A 97 7.85 12.09 -0.58
C ASN A 97 8.75 13.13 0.11
N ARG A 98 10.05 12.99 -0.12
CA ARG A 98 11.10 13.96 0.29
C ARG A 98 11.02 15.28 -0.48
N TYR A 99 10.49 15.25 -1.70
CA TYR A 99 10.36 16.41 -2.58
C TYR A 99 8.91 16.56 -3.04
N ILE A 100 8.53 17.80 -3.32
CA ILE A 100 7.27 18.19 -3.93
C ILE A 100 7.54 18.81 -5.29
N GLU A 101 6.87 18.36 -6.31
CA GLU A 101 6.92 18.94 -7.65
C GLU A 101 6.26 20.32 -7.65
N GLN A 102 6.94 21.30 -8.21
CA GLN A 102 6.47 22.67 -8.30
C GLN A 102 5.79 22.92 -9.64
N ALA A 103 5.03 23.99 -9.74
CA ALA A 103 4.30 24.35 -10.97
C ALA A 103 5.21 24.57 -12.21
N ASP A 104 6.47 24.87 -12.01
CA ASP A 104 7.46 25.03 -13.08
C ASP A 104 8.19 23.72 -13.43
N GLY A 105 7.79 22.60 -12.82
CA GLY A 105 8.41 21.28 -13.02
C GLY A 105 9.70 21.05 -12.24
N SER A 106 10.10 21.99 -11.39
CA SER A 106 11.22 21.79 -10.45
C SER A 106 10.77 21.01 -9.23
N PHE A 107 11.72 20.55 -8.42
CA PHE A 107 11.45 19.82 -7.19
C PHE A 107 12.04 20.56 -6.00
N ALA A 108 11.21 20.86 -5.00
CA ALA A 108 11.61 21.51 -3.76
C ALA A 108 11.47 20.53 -2.57
N PRO A 109 12.34 20.65 -1.52
CA PRO A 109 12.21 19.80 -0.34
C PRO A 109 10.80 19.92 0.29
N ALA A 110 10.21 18.78 0.62
CA ALA A 110 8.86 18.74 1.20
C ALA A 110 8.80 19.47 2.56
N LEU A 111 9.86 19.40 3.36
CA LEU A 111 9.93 20.11 4.65
C LEU A 111 9.94 21.64 4.50
N ASP A 112 10.40 22.17 3.35
CA ASP A 112 10.43 23.61 3.10
C ASP A 112 9.10 24.13 2.51
N THR A 113 8.37 23.25 1.78
CA THR A 113 7.16 23.64 1.03
C THR A 113 5.88 23.20 1.69
N ALA A 114 5.81 21.94 2.15
CA ALA A 114 4.62 21.35 2.77
C ALA A 114 4.76 21.19 4.30
N LEU A 115 5.93 21.50 4.86
CA LEU A 115 6.30 21.37 6.27
C LEU A 115 6.17 19.93 6.80
N THR A 116 6.08 18.95 5.93
CA THR A 116 5.94 17.54 6.29
C THR A 116 6.56 16.63 5.24
N GLN A 117 7.04 15.48 5.66
CA GLN A 117 7.41 14.34 4.82
C GLN A 117 7.17 13.06 5.61
N GLY A 118 7.13 11.92 4.93
CA GLY A 118 7.02 10.61 5.57
C GLY A 118 8.28 10.23 6.34
N VAL A 119 8.14 9.26 7.25
CA VAL A 119 9.27 8.70 8.03
C VAL A 119 10.27 7.99 7.10
N ALA A 120 9.77 7.30 6.08
CA ALA A 120 10.55 6.63 5.04
C ALA A 120 10.24 7.21 3.65
N PRO A 121 10.65 8.46 3.34
CA PRO A 121 10.20 9.17 2.14
C PRO A 121 10.71 8.54 0.84
N ASP A 122 11.80 7.77 0.91
CA ASP A 122 12.42 7.10 -0.22
C ASP A 122 11.92 5.64 -0.39
N ALA A 123 10.98 5.18 0.43
CA ALA A 123 10.30 3.90 0.24
C ALA A 123 9.22 3.98 -0.85
N GLN A 124 9.07 2.88 -1.60
CA GLN A 124 7.88 2.66 -2.44
C GLN A 124 6.73 2.14 -1.57
N VAL A 125 5.50 2.44 -1.96
CA VAL A 125 4.29 2.04 -1.22
C VAL A 125 3.44 1.12 -2.08
N TYR A 126 3.08 -0.04 -1.56
CA TYR A 126 2.05 -0.90 -2.13
C TYR A 126 0.73 -0.54 -1.45
N THR A 127 -0.20 0.06 -2.22
CA THR A 127 -1.51 0.48 -1.72
C THR A 127 -2.49 -0.67 -1.84
N MET A 128 -2.88 -1.23 -0.70
CA MET A 128 -3.75 -2.39 -0.61
C MET A 128 -5.04 -2.01 0.11
N LYS A 129 -6.07 -1.64 -0.67
CA LYS A 129 -7.35 -1.20 -0.15
C LYS A 129 -8.18 -2.41 0.30
N VAL A 130 -8.61 -2.40 1.56
CA VAL A 130 -9.40 -3.47 2.19
C VAL A 130 -10.70 -2.98 2.82
N PHE A 131 -10.94 -1.67 2.84
CA PHE A 131 -12.21 -1.08 3.26
C PHE A 131 -13.01 -0.69 2.03
N GLY A 132 -14.24 -1.12 1.97
CA GLY A 132 -15.13 -0.86 0.86
C GLY A 132 -15.87 0.46 0.97
N LYS A 133 -16.60 0.79 -0.07
CA LYS A 133 -17.38 2.02 -0.19
C LYS A 133 -18.40 2.22 0.95
N GLY A 134 -18.93 1.14 1.52
CA GLY A 134 -19.86 1.18 2.66
C GLY A 134 -19.18 1.19 4.03
N GLY A 135 -17.87 1.26 4.09
CA GLY A 135 -17.08 1.08 5.31
C GLY A 135 -16.97 -0.38 5.74
N GLY A 136 -15.99 -0.68 6.55
CA GLY A 136 -15.71 -2.02 7.05
C GLY A 136 -14.83 -2.86 6.14
N ALA A 137 -14.09 -3.77 6.75
CA ALA A 137 -13.21 -4.72 6.10
C ALA A 137 -13.57 -6.15 6.49
N TYR A 138 -13.33 -7.10 5.59
CA TYR A 138 -13.44 -8.52 5.89
C TYR A 138 -12.07 -9.12 6.20
N ASP A 139 -12.04 -10.07 7.13
CA ASP A 139 -10.82 -10.80 7.50
C ASP A 139 -10.14 -11.45 6.27
N SER A 140 -10.94 -11.97 5.33
CA SER A 140 -10.45 -12.56 4.09
C SER A 140 -9.68 -11.58 3.21
N ASP A 141 -10.07 -10.31 3.21
CA ASP A 141 -9.50 -9.30 2.31
C ASP A 141 -8.17 -8.76 2.84
N TYR A 142 -8.08 -8.43 4.14
CA TYR A 142 -6.79 -8.01 4.66
C TYR A 142 -5.79 -9.17 4.80
N MET A 143 -6.24 -10.41 5.05
CA MET A 143 -5.38 -11.59 4.99
C MET A 143 -4.83 -11.82 3.58
N ALA A 144 -5.67 -11.69 2.56
CA ALA A 144 -5.24 -11.76 1.16
C ALA A 144 -4.21 -10.68 0.81
N ALA A 145 -4.41 -9.45 1.31
CA ALA A 145 -3.47 -8.36 1.12
C ALA A 145 -2.11 -8.62 1.82
N ILE A 146 -2.12 -9.19 3.03
CA ILE A 146 -0.88 -9.59 3.74
C ILE A 146 -0.12 -10.66 2.95
N GLU A 147 -0.82 -11.69 2.43
CA GLU A 147 -0.20 -12.73 1.61
C GLU A 147 0.44 -12.13 0.35
N ASP A 148 -0.28 -11.25 -0.35
CA ASP A 148 0.24 -10.59 -1.55
C ASP A 148 1.44 -9.69 -1.23
N ALA A 149 1.44 -8.98 -0.11
CA ALA A 149 2.57 -8.19 0.35
C ALA A 149 3.84 -9.06 0.54
N MET A 150 3.69 -10.27 1.11
CA MET A 150 4.79 -11.23 1.24
C MET A 150 5.26 -11.75 -0.13
N ILE A 151 4.34 -12.12 -1.02
CA ILE A 151 4.66 -12.61 -2.38
C ILE A 151 5.40 -11.54 -3.19
N LEU A 152 4.97 -10.29 -3.06
CA LEU A 152 5.56 -9.13 -3.73
C LEU A 152 6.91 -8.73 -3.13
N GLY A 153 7.25 -9.23 -1.94
CA GLY A 153 8.53 -8.98 -1.29
C GLY A 153 8.58 -7.65 -0.54
N CYS A 154 7.46 -7.21 0.03
CA CYS A 154 7.45 -6.04 0.90
C CYS A 154 8.30 -6.29 2.15
N ASP A 155 9.11 -5.30 2.54
CA ASP A 155 9.92 -5.37 3.77
C ASP A 155 9.06 -5.19 5.03
N SER A 156 7.99 -4.39 4.90
CA SER A 156 7.06 -4.13 5.98
C SER A 156 5.63 -3.92 5.51
N ALA A 157 4.67 -4.18 6.39
CA ALA A 157 3.26 -3.86 6.18
C ALA A 157 2.70 -3.12 7.40
N ASN A 158 1.85 -2.13 7.14
CA ASN A 158 1.10 -1.41 8.17
C ASN A 158 -0.39 -1.70 8.02
N LEU A 159 -1.03 -2.04 9.15
CA LEU A 159 -2.46 -2.22 9.29
C LEU A 159 -2.97 -1.33 10.42
N SER A 160 -3.31 -0.08 10.09
CA SER A 160 -3.94 0.86 11.02
C SER A 160 -5.44 0.64 11.07
N LEU A 161 -5.83 -0.57 11.46
CA LEU A 161 -7.20 -1.04 11.51
C LEU A 161 -7.42 -1.93 12.73
N GLY A 162 -8.64 -1.94 13.24
CA GLY A 162 -9.00 -2.70 14.43
C GLY A 162 -10.44 -3.20 14.38
N SER A 163 -10.80 -4.05 15.35
CA SER A 163 -12.16 -4.54 15.53
C SER A 163 -12.80 -3.85 16.73
N GLY A 164 -14.06 -3.43 16.56
CA GLY A 164 -14.88 -2.88 17.65
C GLY A 164 -15.33 -3.91 18.70
N ASN A 165 -14.98 -5.19 18.56
CA ASN A 165 -15.30 -6.25 19.50
C ASN A 165 -14.11 -6.57 20.41
N PRO A 166 -13.94 -5.86 21.54
CA PRO A 166 -12.86 -6.12 22.48
C PRO A 166 -13.01 -7.54 23.06
N GLY A 167 -11.91 -8.26 23.09
CA GLY A 167 -11.87 -9.61 23.70
C GLY A 167 -12.10 -10.78 22.75
N MET A 168 -12.30 -10.55 21.48
CA MET A 168 -12.23 -11.64 20.50
C MET A 168 -10.76 -12.04 20.30
N SER A 169 -10.38 -13.13 20.93
CA SER A 169 -9.06 -13.73 20.69
C SER A 169 -9.10 -14.48 19.36
N ARG A 170 -8.48 -13.92 18.33
CA ARG A 170 -8.23 -14.62 17.07
C ARG A 170 -7.10 -15.64 17.17
N GLN A 171 -6.48 -15.75 18.36
CA GLN A 171 -5.39 -16.69 18.61
C GLN A 171 -5.76 -18.16 18.43
N SER A 172 -7.04 -18.48 18.48
CA SER A 172 -7.55 -19.84 18.23
C SER A 172 -7.99 -20.10 16.78
N ASP A 173 -8.01 -19.08 15.93
CA ASP A 173 -8.36 -19.22 14.52
C ASP A 173 -7.16 -19.76 13.73
N ALA A 174 -7.31 -20.96 13.16
CA ALA A 174 -6.22 -21.63 12.45
C ALA A 174 -5.76 -20.87 11.20
N LYS A 175 -6.64 -20.13 10.52
CA LYS A 175 -6.28 -19.32 9.36
C LYS A 175 -5.43 -18.12 9.78
N TYR A 176 -5.82 -17.49 10.88
CA TYR A 176 -5.07 -16.36 11.43
C TYR A 176 -3.68 -16.79 11.90
N GLN A 177 -3.58 -17.95 12.57
CA GLN A 177 -2.29 -18.51 12.97
C GLN A 177 -1.40 -18.81 11.77
N ALA A 178 -1.95 -19.37 10.69
CA ALA A 178 -1.18 -19.67 9.48
C ALA A 178 -0.61 -18.39 8.83
N ILE A 179 -1.38 -17.31 8.79
CA ILE A 179 -0.89 -16.02 8.29
C ILE A 179 0.23 -15.47 9.18
N LEU A 180 0.08 -15.52 10.52
CA LEU A 180 1.12 -15.06 11.43
C LEU A 180 2.42 -15.87 11.29
N GLU A 181 2.33 -17.18 11.14
CA GLU A 181 3.50 -18.03 10.88
C GLU A 181 4.15 -17.70 9.53
N ALA A 182 3.35 -17.46 8.49
CA ALA A 182 3.86 -17.07 7.19
C ALA A 182 4.58 -15.72 7.24
N VAL A 183 4.03 -14.73 7.95
CA VAL A 183 4.67 -13.41 8.16
C VAL A 183 6.02 -13.59 8.87
N VAL A 184 6.07 -14.34 9.97
CA VAL A 184 7.32 -14.59 10.70
C VAL A 184 8.37 -15.25 9.79
N ASN A 185 7.96 -16.25 8.99
CA ASN A 185 8.85 -16.96 8.08
C ASN A 185 9.30 -16.14 6.88
N SER A 186 8.51 -15.15 6.44
CA SER A 186 8.85 -14.27 5.32
C SER A 186 9.91 -13.24 5.68
N GLY A 187 10.05 -12.92 6.96
CA GLY A 187 10.90 -11.82 7.44
C GLY A 187 10.27 -10.43 7.30
N MET A 188 9.04 -10.33 6.77
CA MET A 188 8.31 -9.06 6.70
C MET A 188 7.91 -8.59 8.10
N VAL A 189 8.12 -7.30 8.38
CA VAL A 189 7.67 -6.68 9.64
C VAL A 189 6.24 -6.18 9.47
N VAL A 190 5.35 -6.57 10.37
CA VAL A 190 3.95 -6.11 10.35
C VAL A 190 3.67 -5.27 11.58
N ALA A 191 3.23 -4.03 11.37
CA ALA A 191 2.71 -3.13 12.40
C ALA A 191 1.18 -3.16 12.36
N MET A 192 0.55 -3.43 13.50
CA MET A 192 -0.90 -3.42 13.65
C MET A 192 -1.27 -2.56 14.86
N SER A 193 -2.34 -1.77 14.76
CA SER A 193 -2.92 -1.01 15.88
C SER A 193 -4.07 -1.76 16.54
#